data_0e36556f427b998aa26203f00ba89509
#
_entry.id   0e36556f427b998aa26203f00ba89509
#
_cell.length_a   1.000
_cell.length_b   1.000
_cell.length_c   1.000
_cell.angle_alpha   90.00
_cell.angle_beta   90.00
_cell.angle_gamma   90.00
#
_symmetry.space_group_name_H-M   'P 1'
#
loop_
_entity.id
_entity.type
_entity.pdbx_description
1 polymer ?
#
loop_
_entity_poly.entity_id
_entity_poly.type
_entity_poly.pdbx_seq_one_letter_code
_entity_poly.pdbx_strand_id
1 'polypeptide(L)'
;MTDKPKTQPSDTAESADSALHHIVDGFLHFHHEIFPEQEAFFKKLATAQSPRAMFIACADSRIVPELITQSAPGDLFVTRNVGNVVPPYGQMNGGVSTAIEYAVLALGVQHIIICGHSDCGAMRAVLNPASLKKMPTVKAWLHHVEAVSYTHLTLPTILLV
;
A
#
# COMPACT_ATOMS: atom_id res chain seq x y z
N MET A 1 46.43 -16.43 2.34
CA MET A 1 45.07 -16.90 2.63
C MET A 1 44.13 -15.98 1.93
N THR A 2 43.69 -16.37 0.76
CA THR A 2 42.82 -15.55 -0.15
C THR A 2 41.39 -15.94 0.09
N ASP A 3 40.66 -15.01 0.69
CA ASP A 3 39.23 -15.15 0.96
C ASP A 3 38.45 -15.10 -0.38
N LYS A 4 37.79 -16.19 -0.76
CA LYS A 4 36.92 -16.24 -1.93
C LYS A 4 35.59 -15.57 -1.59
N PRO A 5 35.08 -14.67 -2.45
CA PRO A 5 33.75 -14.13 -2.22
C PRO A 5 32.70 -15.25 -2.34
N LYS A 6 31.85 -15.37 -1.32
CA LYS A 6 30.66 -16.25 -1.34
C LYS A 6 29.72 -15.73 -2.41
N THR A 7 29.59 -16.47 -3.51
CA THR A 7 28.52 -16.29 -4.49
C THR A 7 27.17 -16.56 -3.79
N GLN A 8 26.31 -15.55 -3.73
CA GLN A 8 24.91 -15.72 -3.39
C GLN A 8 24.25 -16.62 -4.47
N PRO A 9 23.30 -17.49 -4.09
CA PRO A 9 22.55 -18.28 -5.08
C PRO A 9 21.85 -17.30 -6.02
N SER A 10 21.99 -17.55 -7.32
CA SER A 10 21.25 -16.86 -8.36
C SER A 10 19.76 -17.10 -8.13
N ASP A 11 19.00 -16.03 -7.83
CA ASP A 11 17.54 -16.04 -7.91
C ASP A 11 17.15 -16.45 -9.32
N THR A 12 16.84 -17.73 -9.51
CA THR A 12 16.16 -18.21 -10.71
C THR A 12 14.80 -17.52 -10.72
N ALA A 13 14.57 -16.63 -11.68
CA ALA A 13 13.29 -15.99 -11.87
C ALA A 13 12.21 -17.07 -11.90
N GLU A 14 11.34 -17.08 -10.91
CA GLU A 14 10.18 -17.95 -10.84
C GLU A 14 9.35 -17.77 -12.10
N SER A 15 8.93 -18.85 -12.76
CA SER A 15 8.08 -18.74 -13.94
C SER A 15 6.74 -18.09 -13.56
N ALA A 16 6.10 -17.35 -14.48
CA ALA A 16 4.80 -16.74 -14.24
C ALA A 16 3.75 -17.75 -13.78
N ASP A 17 3.82 -18.99 -14.28
CA ASP A 17 2.94 -20.08 -13.88
C ASP A 17 3.22 -20.55 -12.44
N SER A 18 4.48 -20.61 -12.02
CA SER A 18 4.85 -20.96 -10.64
C SER A 18 4.37 -19.92 -9.64
N ALA A 19 4.52 -18.63 -9.95
CA ALA A 19 4.03 -17.55 -9.12
C ALA A 19 2.49 -17.58 -8.97
N LEU A 20 1.78 -17.88 -10.06
CA LEU A 20 0.31 -18.03 -10.02
C LEU A 20 -0.11 -19.22 -9.17
N HIS A 21 0.55 -20.37 -9.32
CA HIS A 21 0.27 -21.56 -8.51
C HIS A 21 0.47 -21.28 -7.02
N HIS A 22 1.56 -20.61 -6.64
CA HIS A 22 1.80 -20.23 -5.25
C HIS A 22 0.66 -19.36 -4.66
N ILE A 23 0.13 -18.41 -5.43
CA ILE A 23 -1.01 -17.58 -4.99
C ILE A 23 -2.29 -18.41 -4.86
N VAL A 24 -2.56 -19.29 -5.81
CA VAL A 24 -3.74 -20.19 -5.78
C VAL A 24 -3.66 -21.15 -4.59
N ASP A 25 -2.49 -21.75 -4.36
CA ASP A 25 -2.28 -22.67 -3.23
C ASP A 25 -2.46 -21.95 -1.90
N GLY A 26 -1.96 -20.71 -1.78
CA GLY A 26 -2.21 -19.87 -0.62
C GLY A 26 -3.69 -19.60 -0.37
N PHE A 27 -4.46 -19.29 -1.43
CA PHE A 27 -5.90 -19.14 -1.34
C PHE A 27 -6.62 -20.42 -0.91
N LEU A 28 -6.24 -21.58 -1.50
CA LEU A 28 -6.81 -22.86 -1.16
C LEU A 28 -6.51 -23.26 0.29
N HIS A 29 -5.28 -23.05 0.75
CA HIS A 29 -4.90 -23.24 2.15
C HIS A 29 -5.74 -22.37 3.08
N PHE A 30 -5.89 -21.08 2.77
CA PHE A 30 -6.76 -20.20 3.54
C PHE A 30 -8.20 -20.74 3.61
N HIS A 31 -8.75 -21.15 2.45
CA HIS A 31 -10.13 -21.60 2.35
C HIS A 31 -10.40 -22.93 3.11
N HIS A 32 -9.45 -23.88 3.02
CA HIS A 32 -9.66 -25.23 3.56
C HIS A 32 -9.19 -25.38 5.00
N GLU A 33 -8.17 -24.61 5.42
CA GLU A 33 -7.54 -24.75 6.74
C GLU A 33 -7.86 -23.56 7.65
N ILE A 34 -7.55 -22.34 7.22
CA ILE A 34 -7.62 -21.16 8.09
C ILE A 34 -9.06 -20.69 8.30
N PHE A 35 -9.85 -20.62 7.22
CA PHE A 35 -11.22 -20.10 7.30
C PHE A 35 -12.12 -20.95 8.20
N PRO A 36 -12.12 -22.30 8.13
CA PRO A 36 -12.93 -23.14 9.03
C PRO A 36 -12.54 -22.96 10.50
N GLU A 37 -11.26 -22.84 10.83
CA GLU A 37 -10.80 -22.60 12.19
C GLU A 37 -11.29 -21.27 12.77
N GLN A 38 -11.51 -20.27 11.90
CA GLN A 38 -11.93 -18.92 12.26
C GLN A 38 -13.35 -18.58 11.76
N GLU A 39 -14.16 -19.57 11.46
CA GLU A 39 -15.47 -19.39 10.82
C GLU A 39 -16.37 -18.42 11.60
N ALA A 40 -16.43 -18.54 12.92
CA ALA A 40 -17.24 -17.68 13.78
C ALA A 40 -16.80 -16.20 13.69
N PHE A 41 -15.50 -15.95 13.59
CA PHE A 41 -14.93 -14.61 13.41
C PHE A 41 -15.32 -14.02 12.06
N PHE A 42 -15.13 -14.77 10.97
CA PHE A 42 -15.46 -14.30 9.62
C PHE A 42 -16.97 -14.15 9.41
N LYS A 43 -17.80 -15.01 9.99
CA LYS A 43 -19.27 -14.85 9.99
C LYS A 43 -19.70 -13.55 10.63
N LYS A 44 -19.05 -13.14 11.73
CA LYS A 44 -19.32 -11.85 12.36
C LYS A 44 -18.93 -10.68 11.47
N LEU A 45 -17.78 -10.76 10.79
CA LEU A 45 -17.34 -9.73 9.86
C LEU A 45 -18.21 -9.62 8.61
N ALA A 46 -18.83 -10.71 8.15
CA ALA A 46 -19.67 -10.72 6.96
C ALA A 46 -20.96 -9.88 7.09
N THR A 47 -21.40 -9.57 8.30
CA THR A 47 -22.64 -8.84 8.56
C THR A 47 -22.47 -7.33 8.69
N ALA A 48 -21.29 -6.87 9.10
CA ALA A 48 -20.99 -5.46 9.27
C ALA A 48 -19.47 -5.23 9.35
N GLN A 49 -19.01 -4.03 8.97
CA GLN A 49 -17.66 -3.57 9.24
C GLN A 49 -17.68 -2.31 10.14
N SER A 50 -16.75 -2.24 11.06
CA SER A 50 -16.57 -1.09 11.95
C SER A 50 -15.08 -0.85 12.18
N PRO A 51 -14.37 -0.39 11.15
CA PRO A 51 -12.94 -0.16 11.24
C PRO A 51 -12.61 0.97 12.23
N ARG A 52 -11.50 0.83 12.94
CA ARG A 52 -11.03 1.83 13.92
C ARG A 52 -10.45 3.06 13.26
N ALA A 53 -9.87 2.89 12.07
CA ALA A 53 -9.26 3.96 11.30
C ALA A 53 -9.26 3.64 9.81
N MET A 54 -9.16 4.69 8.99
CA MET A 54 -8.77 4.58 7.60
C MET A 54 -7.24 4.62 7.48
N PHE A 55 -6.68 3.73 6.67
CA PHE A 55 -5.24 3.65 6.43
C PHE A 55 -4.94 3.79 4.95
N ILE A 56 -4.19 4.84 4.58
CA ILE A 56 -3.77 5.12 3.20
C ILE A 56 -2.28 4.79 3.08
N ALA A 57 -1.95 3.79 2.26
CA ALA A 57 -0.59 3.31 2.10
C ALA A 57 -0.13 3.27 0.63
N CYS A 58 1.17 3.11 0.44
CA CYS A 58 1.71 2.83 -0.88
C CYS A 58 1.26 1.46 -1.41
N ALA A 59 1.09 1.37 -2.74
CA ALA A 59 0.85 0.09 -3.42
C ALA A 59 2.09 -0.82 -3.46
N ASP A 60 3.23 -0.37 -2.96
CA ASP A 60 4.47 -1.15 -2.86
C ASP A 60 4.22 -2.48 -2.16
N SER A 61 4.59 -3.60 -2.80
CA SER A 61 4.30 -4.96 -2.34
C SER A 61 4.91 -5.29 -0.97
N ARG A 62 5.93 -4.54 -0.54
CA ARG A 62 6.61 -4.71 0.74
C ARG A 62 5.81 -4.12 1.91
N ILE A 63 4.78 -3.30 1.62
CA ILE A 63 3.98 -2.63 2.64
C ILE A 63 2.69 -3.41 2.84
N VAL A 64 2.50 -3.94 4.04
CA VAL A 64 1.29 -4.66 4.47
C VAL A 64 0.75 -3.95 5.71
N PRO A 65 -0.26 -3.09 5.57
CA PRO A 65 -0.81 -2.28 6.66
C PRO A 65 -1.18 -3.08 7.91
N GLU A 66 -1.87 -4.19 7.73
CA GLU A 66 -2.31 -5.04 8.84
C GLU A 66 -1.13 -5.66 9.59
N LEU A 67 -0.07 -6.05 8.86
CA LEU A 67 1.14 -6.58 9.49
C LEU A 67 1.88 -5.51 10.31
N ILE A 68 2.02 -4.30 9.75
CA ILE A 68 2.75 -3.19 10.40
C ILE A 68 2.03 -2.74 11.68
N THR A 69 0.71 -2.72 11.66
CA THR A 69 -0.13 -2.26 12.77
C THR A 69 -0.56 -3.39 13.71
N GLN A 70 -0.22 -4.64 13.39
CA GLN A 70 -0.69 -5.83 14.12
C GLN A 70 -2.22 -5.86 14.24
N SER A 71 -2.90 -5.43 13.18
CA SER A 71 -4.36 -5.35 13.12
C SER A 71 -4.95 -6.64 12.57
N ALA A 72 -6.14 -6.99 13.08
CA ALA A 72 -6.93 -8.10 12.56
C ALA A 72 -7.77 -7.67 11.33
N PRO A 73 -8.26 -8.62 10.52
CA PRO A 73 -9.24 -8.33 9.49
C PRO A 73 -10.45 -7.57 10.06
N GLY A 74 -10.82 -6.46 9.42
CA GLY A 74 -11.92 -5.58 9.87
C GLY A 74 -11.51 -4.41 10.77
N ASP A 75 -10.28 -4.38 11.29
CA ASP A 75 -9.79 -3.28 12.12
C ASP A 75 -9.47 -2.01 11.34
N LEU A 76 -9.02 -2.15 10.10
CA LEU A 76 -8.64 -1.03 9.25
C LEU A 76 -9.48 -0.98 7.96
N PHE A 77 -9.85 0.22 7.54
CA PHE A 77 -10.34 0.48 6.20
C PHE A 77 -9.16 0.94 5.32
N VAL A 78 -8.63 0.03 4.51
CA VAL A 78 -7.37 0.23 3.80
C VAL A 78 -7.61 0.67 2.35
N THR A 79 -6.92 1.73 1.93
CA THR A 79 -6.74 2.07 0.52
C THR A 79 -5.26 2.17 0.20
N ARG A 80 -4.88 1.71 -1.00
CA ARG A 80 -3.48 1.71 -1.44
C ARG A 80 -3.38 2.29 -2.85
N ASN A 81 -2.39 3.15 -3.06
CA ASN A 81 -2.11 3.72 -4.37
C ASN A 81 -0.61 3.96 -4.56
N VAL A 82 -0.19 4.25 -5.77
CA VAL A 82 1.21 4.54 -6.09
C VAL A 82 1.66 5.80 -5.36
N GLY A 83 2.55 5.64 -4.36
CA GLY A 83 3.10 6.73 -3.57
C GLY A 83 2.20 7.26 -2.45
N ASN A 84 1.20 6.51 -1.98
CA ASN A 84 0.27 6.91 -0.90
C ASN A 84 -0.28 8.34 -1.05
N VAL A 85 -0.52 8.76 -2.28
CA VAL A 85 -0.94 10.13 -2.63
C VAL A 85 -2.41 10.35 -2.29
N VAL A 86 -2.69 11.49 -1.67
CA VAL A 86 -4.05 12.01 -1.51
C VAL A 86 -4.18 13.24 -2.41
N PRO A 87 -4.92 13.16 -3.53
CA PRO A 87 -5.10 14.30 -4.42
C PRO A 87 -5.95 15.39 -3.74
N PRO A 88 -5.80 16.67 -4.16
CA PRO A 88 -6.66 17.74 -3.68
C PRO A 88 -8.14 17.46 -3.94
N TYR A 89 -8.99 17.82 -2.98
CA TYR A 89 -10.44 17.65 -3.09
C TYR A 89 -11.00 18.39 -4.32
N GLY A 90 -11.90 17.73 -5.04
CA GLY A 90 -12.60 18.32 -6.20
C GLY A 90 -11.82 18.27 -7.52
N GLN A 91 -10.56 17.92 -7.54
CA GLN A 91 -9.78 17.83 -8.78
C GLN A 91 -10.00 16.51 -9.53
N MET A 92 -10.34 15.45 -8.83
CA MET A 92 -10.64 14.14 -9.41
C MET A 92 -11.68 13.39 -8.59
N ASN A 93 -12.71 12.88 -9.25
CA ASN A 93 -13.54 11.82 -8.69
C ASN A 93 -12.77 10.50 -8.85
N GLY A 94 -11.89 10.18 -7.89
CA GLY A 94 -11.03 9.02 -7.93
C GLY A 94 -11.18 8.12 -6.72
N GLY A 95 -10.62 6.93 -6.78
CA GLY A 95 -10.74 5.92 -5.74
C GLY A 95 -10.31 6.38 -4.34
N VAL A 96 -9.33 7.29 -4.23
CA VAL A 96 -8.86 7.80 -2.93
C VAL A 96 -9.91 8.72 -2.30
N SER A 97 -10.41 9.71 -3.05
CA SER A 97 -11.44 10.64 -2.55
C SER A 97 -12.74 9.90 -2.18
N THR A 98 -13.14 8.94 -3.01
CA THR A 98 -14.31 8.09 -2.74
C THR A 98 -14.11 7.25 -1.49
N ALA A 99 -12.92 6.67 -1.30
CA ALA A 99 -12.61 5.88 -0.11
C ALA A 99 -12.62 6.73 1.17
N ILE A 100 -12.09 7.97 1.11
CA ILE A 100 -12.13 8.91 2.24
C ILE A 100 -13.56 9.28 2.60
N GLU A 101 -14.37 9.66 1.61
CA GLU A 101 -15.77 10.01 1.81
C GLU A 101 -16.55 8.85 2.44
N TYR A 102 -16.40 7.65 1.90
CA TYR A 102 -17.05 6.46 2.43
C TYR A 102 -16.59 6.13 3.86
N ALA A 103 -15.29 6.19 4.14
CA ALA A 103 -14.74 5.93 5.47
C ALA A 103 -15.31 6.88 6.52
N VAL A 104 -15.39 8.18 6.19
CA VAL A 104 -15.84 9.21 7.13
C VAL A 104 -17.36 9.20 7.27
N LEU A 105 -18.10 9.21 6.15
CA LEU A 105 -19.55 9.41 6.18
C LEU A 105 -20.34 8.12 6.38
N ALA A 106 -19.89 7.01 5.80
CA ALA A 106 -20.61 5.74 5.90
C ALA A 106 -20.12 4.86 7.07
N LEU A 107 -18.79 4.83 7.31
CA LEU A 107 -18.21 3.98 8.35
C LEU A 107 -17.93 4.73 9.66
N GLY A 108 -17.97 6.07 9.65
CA GLY A 108 -17.78 6.89 10.84
C GLY A 108 -16.36 6.84 11.43
N VAL A 109 -15.34 6.54 10.62
CA VAL A 109 -13.96 6.53 11.11
C VAL A 109 -13.54 7.92 11.59
N GLN A 110 -12.86 7.97 12.74
CA GLN A 110 -12.42 9.22 13.35
C GLN A 110 -10.97 9.57 13.04
N HIS A 111 -10.21 8.60 12.49
CA HIS A 111 -8.78 8.75 12.22
C HIS A 111 -8.48 8.34 10.79
N ILE A 112 -7.69 9.17 10.09
CA ILE A 112 -7.12 8.85 8.79
C ILE A 112 -5.61 8.87 8.94
N ILE A 113 -4.97 7.74 8.66
CA ILE A 113 -3.53 7.55 8.74
C ILE A 113 -2.98 7.48 7.32
N ILE A 114 -2.02 8.34 7.00
CA ILE A 114 -1.28 8.30 5.72
C ILE A 114 0.13 7.79 6.03
N CYS A 115 0.43 6.59 5.52
CA CYS A 115 1.69 5.91 5.81
C CYS A 115 2.61 5.91 4.58
N GLY A 116 3.69 6.69 4.66
CA GLY A 116 4.81 6.61 3.74
C GLY A 116 5.78 5.49 4.13
N HIS A 117 6.77 5.24 3.27
CA HIS A 117 7.82 4.26 3.57
C HIS A 117 9.15 4.65 2.93
N SER A 118 10.24 4.13 3.48
CA SER A 118 11.58 4.31 2.91
C SER A 118 11.67 3.67 1.52
N ASP A 119 12.55 4.20 0.70
CA ASP A 119 12.85 3.68 -0.64
C ASP A 119 11.62 3.55 -1.56
N CYS A 120 10.68 4.49 -1.45
CA CYS A 120 9.49 4.52 -2.29
C CYS A 120 9.84 4.82 -3.75
N GLY A 121 9.53 3.88 -4.65
CA GLY A 121 9.79 4.02 -6.08
C GLY A 121 9.04 5.22 -6.70
N ALA A 122 7.84 5.51 -6.25
CA ALA A 122 7.05 6.66 -6.69
C ALA A 122 7.72 7.99 -6.30
N MET A 123 8.20 8.11 -5.06
CA MET A 123 8.87 9.34 -4.60
C MET A 123 10.22 9.53 -5.31
N ARG A 124 10.96 8.46 -5.57
CA ARG A 124 12.17 8.54 -6.42
C ARG A 124 11.85 9.01 -7.84
N ALA A 125 10.70 8.59 -8.40
CA ALA A 125 10.29 9.02 -9.73
C ALA A 125 9.88 10.50 -9.78
N VAL A 126 9.30 11.05 -8.71
CA VAL A 126 9.06 12.51 -8.57
C VAL A 126 10.37 13.29 -8.64
N LEU A 127 11.42 12.80 -7.96
CA LEU A 127 12.75 13.42 -7.98
C LEU A 127 13.51 13.21 -9.30
N ASN A 128 13.14 12.22 -10.09
CA ASN A 128 13.72 11.92 -11.41
C ASN A 128 12.63 11.72 -12.47
N PRO A 129 11.99 12.82 -12.96
CA PRO A 129 10.87 12.73 -13.90
C PRO A 129 11.23 12.06 -15.24
N ALA A 130 12.51 11.97 -15.59
CA ALA A 130 12.95 11.28 -16.81
C ALA A 130 12.63 9.78 -16.79
N SER A 131 12.56 9.16 -15.61
CA SER A 131 12.18 7.76 -15.43
C SER A 131 10.71 7.48 -15.83
N LEU A 132 9.88 8.51 -15.86
CA LEU A 132 8.44 8.41 -16.14
C LEU A 132 8.06 8.51 -17.62
N LYS A 133 9.04 8.64 -18.54
CA LYS A 133 8.78 8.82 -19.98
C LYS A 133 7.84 7.74 -20.58
N LYS A 134 7.96 6.50 -20.11
CA LYS A 134 7.15 5.37 -20.60
C LYS A 134 5.89 5.11 -19.73
N MET A 135 5.62 5.96 -18.74
CA MET A 135 4.55 5.80 -17.77
C MET A 135 3.71 7.09 -17.65
N PRO A 136 3.00 7.51 -18.71
CA PRO A 136 2.31 8.81 -18.73
C PRO A 136 1.21 8.91 -17.66
N THR A 137 0.52 7.81 -17.36
CA THR A 137 -0.52 7.78 -16.30
C THR A 137 0.09 7.95 -14.92
N VAL A 138 1.20 7.28 -14.64
CA VAL A 138 1.93 7.45 -13.37
C VAL A 138 2.46 8.87 -13.24
N LYS A 139 2.98 9.44 -14.32
CA LYS A 139 3.43 10.84 -14.35
C LYS A 139 2.29 11.80 -14.01
N ALA A 140 1.13 11.64 -14.64
CA ALA A 140 -0.04 12.49 -14.36
C ALA A 140 -0.51 12.33 -12.89
N TRP A 141 -0.51 11.12 -12.36
CA TRP A 141 -0.85 10.84 -10.98
C TRP A 141 0.11 11.51 -9.99
N LEU A 142 1.42 11.38 -10.19
CA LEU A 142 2.44 11.92 -9.30
C LEU A 142 2.56 13.45 -9.37
N HIS A 143 1.97 14.10 -10.38
CA HIS A 143 1.88 15.56 -10.44
C HIS A 143 1.20 16.16 -9.19
N HIS A 144 0.28 15.44 -8.56
CA HIS A 144 -0.37 15.88 -7.31
C HIS A 144 0.59 16.06 -6.13
N VAL A 145 1.78 15.47 -6.17
CA VAL A 145 2.80 15.59 -5.11
C VAL A 145 3.98 16.48 -5.48
N GLU A 146 4.08 16.92 -6.71
CA GLU A 146 5.19 17.80 -7.15
C GLU A 146 5.25 19.10 -6.33
N ALA A 147 4.11 19.74 -6.10
CA ALA A 147 4.04 20.97 -5.31
C ALA A 147 4.51 20.77 -3.86
N VAL A 148 4.22 19.61 -3.28
CA VAL A 148 4.65 19.26 -1.91
C VAL A 148 6.15 18.98 -1.87
N SER A 149 6.73 18.39 -2.90
CA SER A 149 8.17 18.12 -2.97
C SER A 149 9.01 19.39 -2.95
N TYR A 150 8.57 20.43 -3.64
CA TYR A 150 9.26 21.74 -3.63
C TYR A 150 9.24 22.40 -2.25
N THR A 151 8.12 22.33 -1.52
CA THR A 151 8.01 22.89 -0.18
C THR A 151 8.82 22.11 0.86
N HIS A 152 8.90 20.79 0.76
CA HIS A 152 9.68 19.98 1.68
C HIS A 152 11.19 20.05 1.45
N LEU A 153 11.65 20.32 0.22
CA LEU A 153 13.07 20.53 -0.07
C LEU A 153 13.58 21.89 0.43
N THR A 154 12.69 22.86 0.65
CA THR A 154 13.04 24.22 1.08
C THR A 154 12.82 24.46 2.58
N LEU A 155 12.12 23.59 3.28
CA LEU A 155 11.92 23.67 4.72
C LEU A 155 12.88 22.69 5.46
N PRO A 156 13.47 23.12 6.60
CA PRO A 156 14.25 22.19 7.40
C PRO A 156 13.34 21.03 7.84
N THR A 157 13.71 19.83 7.45
CA THR A 157 12.96 18.61 7.76
C THR A 157 12.96 18.38 9.27
N ILE A 158 11.86 18.69 9.92
CA ILE A 158 11.62 18.28 11.30
C ILE A 158 10.76 17.01 11.23
N LEU A 159 11.31 15.93 11.69
CA LEU A 159 10.80 14.57 11.87
C LEU A 159 10.80 13.64 10.65
N LEU A 160 11.84 12.85 10.60
CA LEU A 160 11.79 11.48 10.12
C LEU A 160 11.47 10.57 11.33
N VAL A 161 10.31 9.96 11.32
CA VAL A 161 10.02 8.76 12.12
C VAL A 161 10.14 7.57 11.20
#